data_5e7147fe5f47f60b1c14bb15141fda5d
#
_entry.id   5e7147fe5f47f60b1c14bb15141fda5d
#
_cell.length_a   1.000
_cell.length_b   1.000
_cell.length_c   1.000
_cell.angle_alpha   90.00
_cell.angle_beta   90.00
_cell.angle_gamma   90.00
#
_symmetry.space_group_name_H-M   'P 1'
#
loop_
_entity.id
_entity.type
_entity.pdbx_description
1 polymer ?
#
loop_
_entity_poly.entity_id
_entity_poly.type
_entity_poly.pdbx_seq_one_letter_code
_entity_poly.pdbx_strand_id
1 'polypeptide(L)'
;HYAGTPAKGLLQWYFDPLPTNCVADWVCEGHTRYGYKNLAVFYGACTFNCLFCQNWHYREMSPHGRGLSAAELAACADQRTFCVCYFGGDPTPQMAHALATSRLLAKRGIRICWETNGSMHPALVEEMVELSLHSGGCIKFDLKAWDNNLHRVLTGASNKRTLQNFAAVAAHLHRRPQPPLLIASTLLVSGYVDVQEVRQLATFIASLNPSIPYALLGFHPHFYIHDLPTTSVRHAEEVLAVAQEAGLQNVRIGNRHLLSRAY
;
A
#
# COMPACT_ATOMS: atom_id res chain seq x y z
N HIS A 1 -14.20 16.36 0.08
CA HIS A 1 -13.19 15.47 0.67
C HIS A 1 -13.12 15.70 2.18
N TYR A 2 -13.15 14.61 2.97
CA TYR A 2 -13.02 14.69 4.42
C TYR A 2 -11.53 14.68 4.80
N ALA A 3 -11.07 15.73 5.47
CA ALA A 3 -9.73 15.79 6.04
C ALA A 3 -9.80 15.38 7.52
N GLY A 4 -9.04 14.37 7.92
CA GLY A 4 -8.96 13.94 9.31
C GLY A 4 -8.13 14.89 10.16
N THR A 5 -8.44 14.92 11.46
CA THR A 5 -7.67 15.63 12.49
C THR A 5 -7.27 14.66 13.59
N PRO A 6 -6.31 14.99 14.48
CA PRO A 6 -6.00 14.13 15.63
C PRO A 6 -7.20 13.83 16.53
N ALA A 7 -8.17 14.74 16.59
CA ALA A 7 -9.39 14.58 17.38
C ALA A 7 -10.47 13.75 16.66
N LYS A 8 -10.43 13.63 15.33
CA LYS A 8 -11.45 12.91 14.58
C LYS A 8 -10.91 12.37 13.26
N GLY A 9 -10.87 11.04 13.11
CA GLY A 9 -10.66 10.31 11.87
C GLY A 9 -11.95 9.58 11.47
N LEU A 10 -12.31 9.64 10.19
CA LEU A 10 -13.38 8.84 9.63
C LEU A 10 -12.79 7.52 9.12
N LEU A 11 -13.03 6.44 9.83
CA LEU A 11 -12.39 5.16 9.56
C LEU A 11 -13.21 3.98 10.09
N GLN A 12 -12.88 2.80 9.58
CA GLN A 12 -13.19 1.50 10.16
C GLN A 12 -11.88 0.80 10.50
N TRP A 13 -11.91 -0.13 11.44
CA TRP A 13 -10.75 -0.94 11.78
C TRP A 13 -11.18 -2.34 12.20
N TYR A 14 -10.26 -3.29 12.07
CA TYR A 14 -10.42 -4.64 12.58
C TYR A 14 -9.06 -5.24 12.94
N PHE A 15 -9.06 -6.36 13.63
CA PHE A 15 -7.87 -7.16 13.84
C PHE A 15 -7.74 -8.24 12.79
N ASP A 16 -6.57 -8.32 12.20
CA ASP A 16 -6.22 -9.30 11.19
C ASP A 16 -5.14 -10.23 11.75
N PRO A 17 -5.41 -11.54 11.93
CA PRO A 17 -4.44 -12.48 12.48
C PRO A 17 -3.17 -12.56 11.63
N LEU A 18 -2.00 -12.63 12.28
CA LEU A 18 -0.73 -12.83 11.59
C LEU A 18 -0.37 -14.33 11.51
N PRO A 19 0.25 -14.77 10.40
CA PRO A 19 0.52 -14.03 9.17
C PRO A 19 -0.76 -13.72 8.38
N THR A 20 -0.84 -12.53 7.78
CA THR A 20 -2.00 -12.09 7.02
C THR A 20 -1.64 -11.92 5.53
N ASN A 21 -2.67 -11.82 4.66
CA ASN A 21 -2.50 -11.55 3.23
C ASN A 21 -2.09 -10.08 2.97
N CYS A 22 -0.98 -9.66 3.55
CA CYS A 22 -0.41 -8.34 3.35
C CYS A 22 0.56 -8.35 2.15
N VAL A 23 0.59 -7.28 1.37
CA VAL A 23 1.55 -7.09 0.26
C VAL A 23 3.00 -7.31 0.69
N ALA A 24 3.32 -7.03 1.95
CA ALA A 24 4.66 -7.18 2.52
C ALA A 24 4.87 -8.48 3.31
N ASP A 25 3.91 -9.40 3.38
CA ASP A 25 3.96 -10.58 4.26
C ASP A 25 5.25 -11.39 4.12
N TRP A 26 5.73 -11.55 2.91
CA TRP A 26 6.90 -12.35 2.55
C TRP A 26 8.26 -11.69 2.84
N VAL A 27 8.29 -10.41 3.22
CA VAL A 27 9.52 -9.64 3.51
C VAL A 27 9.48 -8.92 4.86
N CYS A 28 8.34 -8.87 5.54
CA CYS A 28 8.23 -8.26 6.86
C CYS A 28 8.32 -9.30 7.98
N GLU A 29 8.65 -8.85 9.18
CA GLU A 29 8.73 -9.75 10.35
C GLU A 29 7.38 -10.33 10.78
N GLY A 30 6.25 -9.77 10.32
CA GLY A 30 4.90 -10.26 10.61
C GLY A 30 4.65 -11.68 10.09
N HIS A 31 5.42 -12.11 9.07
CA HIS A 31 5.31 -13.44 8.46
C HIS A 31 5.48 -14.60 9.48
N THR A 32 6.31 -14.40 10.50
CA THR A 32 6.61 -15.43 11.52
C THR A 32 5.92 -15.18 12.86
N ARG A 33 5.05 -14.18 12.96
CA ARG A 33 4.43 -13.76 14.23
C ARG A 33 3.08 -14.42 14.47
N TYR A 34 3.07 -15.74 14.51
CA TYR A 34 1.87 -16.53 14.84
C TYR A 34 1.30 -16.15 16.23
N GLY A 35 -0.03 -16.03 16.32
CA GLY A 35 -0.73 -15.64 17.54
C GLY A 35 -0.76 -14.14 17.81
N TYR A 36 -0.06 -13.35 17.02
CA TYR A 36 -0.17 -11.89 17.01
C TYR A 36 -1.18 -11.43 15.93
N LYS A 37 -1.42 -10.13 15.90
CA LYS A 37 -2.39 -9.52 14.97
C LYS A 37 -1.93 -8.15 14.48
N ASN A 38 -2.42 -7.79 13.32
CA ASN A 38 -2.35 -6.47 12.74
C ASN A 38 -3.60 -5.67 13.12
N LEU A 39 -3.44 -4.42 13.55
CA LEU A 39 -4.52 -3.44 13.62
C LEU A 39 -4.70 -2.85 12.21
N ALA A 40 -5.67 -3.36 11.48
CA ALA A 40 -5.98 -2.93 10.11
C ALA A 40 -6.90 -1.71 10.13
N VAL A 41 -6.49 -0.61 9.50
CA VAL A 41 -7.20 0.67 9.51
C VAL A 41 -7.62 1.08 8.11
N PHE A 42 -8.92 1.25 7.90
CA PHE A 42 -9.53 1.73 6.67
C PHE A 42 -10.03 3.14 6.83
N TYR A 43 -9.48 4.09 6.09
CA TYR A 43 -9.97 5.46 6.06
C TYR A 43 -11.12 5.65 5.08
N GLY A 44 -12.11 6.45 5.47
CA GLY A 44 -13.29 6.80 4.67
C GLY A 44 -13.02 7.87 3.60
N ALA A 45 -11.81 7.94 3.05
CA ALA A 45 -11.43 8.85 1.98
C ALA A 45 -10.23 8.31 1.19
N CYS A 46 -10.06 8.79 -0.05
CA CYS A 46 -8.91 8.51 -0.90
C CYS A 46 -8.64 9.70 -1.81
N THR A 47 -7.39 9.95 -2.15
CA THR A 47 -6.98 10.97 -3.14
C THR A 47 -7.13 10.49 -4.58
N PHE A 48 -7.25 9.17 -4.79
CA PHE A 48 -7.51 8.57 -6.09
C PHE A 48 -8.97 8.14 -6.25
N ASN A 49 -9.37 7.94 -7.51
CA ASN A 49 -10.69 7.47 -7.91
C ASN A 49 -10.57 6.24 -8.83
N CYS A 50 -9.80 5.23 -8.39
CA CYS A 50 -9.51 4.07 -9.21
C CYS A 50 -10.78 3.36 -9.70
N LEU A 51 -10.85 3.09 -11.01
CA LEU A 51 -11.97 2.42 -11.65
C LEU A 51 -12.13 0.96 -11.19
N PHE A 52 -11.04 0.35 -10.73
CA PHE A 52 -10.94 -1.03 -10.23
C PHE A 52 -10.84 -1.12 -8.71
N CYS A 53 -11.33 -0.12 -7.97
CA CYS A 53 -11.14 -0.06 -6.51
C CYS A 53 -11.81 -1.24 -5.80
N GLN A 54 -11.02 -2.10 -5.16
CA GLN A 54 -11.54 -3.23 -4.37
C GLN A 54 -12.14 -2.77 -3.04
N ASN A 55 -11.69 -1.63 -2.53
CA ASN A 55 -12.13 -1.04 -1.27
C ASN A 55 -13.13 0.12 -1.47
N TRP A 56 -13.86 0.15 -2.57
CA TRP A 56 -14.73 1.29 -2.95
C TRP A 56 -15.80 1.64 -1.91
N HIS A 57 -16.16 0.72 -1.02
CA HIS A 57 -17.14 0.91 0.05
C HIS A 57 -16.78 2.06 1.02
N TYR A 58 -15.50 2.48 1.06
CA TYR A 58 -15.13 3.66 1.84
C TYR A 58 -15.92 4.91 1.43
N ARG A 59 -16.44 4.95 0.20
CA ARG A 59 -17.24 6.06 -0.34
C ARG A 59 -18.64 6.15 0.28
N GLU A 60 -19.11 5.03 0.85
CA GLU A 60 -20.41 4.94 1.52
C GLU A 60 -20.33 5.41 2.98
N MET A 61 -19.12 5.61 3.51
CA MET A 61 -18.92 6.11 4.85
C MET A 61 -19.44 7.57 4.96
N SER A 62 -20.40 7.80 5.85
CA SER A 62 -20.96 9.13 6.07
C SER A 62 -19.89 10.09 6.61
N PRO A 63 -19.64 11.25 5.97
CA PRO A 63 -18.72 12.26 6.49
C PRO A 63 -19.19 12.86 7.83
N HIS A 64 -20.46 12.69 8.18
CA HIS A 64 -21.06 13.10 9.45
C HIS A 64 -21.04 11.99 10.50
N GLY A 65 -20.51 10.79 10.16
CA GLY A 65 -20.41 9.68 11.09
C GLY A 65 -19.58 10.01 12.33
N ARG A 66 -19.79 9.24 13.39
CA ARG A 66 -18.94 9.29 14.58
C ARG A 66 -17.56 8.76 14.19
N GLY A 67 -16.58 9.65 14.02
CA GLY A 67 -15.18 9.23 13.85
C GLY A 67 -14.57 8.79 15.18
N LEU A 68 -13.35 8.30 15.12
CA LEU A 68 -12.50 8.03 16.29
C LEU A 68 -11.42 9.09 16.37
N SER A 69 -11.05 9.47 17.59
CA SER A 69 -9.82 10.22 17.83
C SER A 69 -8.59 9.30 17.68
N ALA A 70 -7.44 9.88 17.46
CA ALA A 70 -6.17 9.15 17.43
C ALA A 70 -5.90 8.36 18.71
N ALA A 71 -6.30 8.91 19.87
CA ALA A 71 -6.17 8.24 21.15
C ALA A 71 -7.10 7.03 21.29
N GLU A 72 -8.38 7.16 20.87
CA GLU A 72 -9.34 6.06 20.88
C GLU A 72 -8.87 4.93 19.96
N LEU A 73 -8.41 5.24 18.75
CA LEU A 73 -7.88 4.22 17.83
C LEU A 73 -6.63 3.55 18.41
N ALA A 74 -5.70 4.30 18.99
CA ALA A 74 -4.51 3.74 19.63
C ALA A 74 -4.86 2.86 20.84
N ALA A 75 -5.92 3.17 21.58
CA ALA A 75 -6.40 2.37 22.71
C ALA A 75 -7.00 1.01 22.30
N CYS A 76 -7.41 0.84 21.03
CA CYS A 76 -7.87 -0.45 20.51
C CYS A 76 -6.75 -1.51 20.45
N ALA A 77 -5.50 -1.09 20.30
CA ALA A 77 -4.37 -2.01 20.28
C ALA A 77 -4.16 -2.66 21.66
N ASP A 78 -3.82 -3.95 21.67
CA ASP A 78 -3.52 -4.72 22.88
C ASP A 78 -2.11 -5.36 22.84
N GLN A 79 -1.80 -6.22 23.80
CA GLN A 79 -0.49 -6.88 23.93
C GLN A 79 -0.14 -7.83 22.77
N ARG A 80 -1.14 -8.28 22.00
CA ARG A 80 -0.94 -9.12 20.81
C ARG A 80 -0.89 -8.31 19.51
N THR A 81 -1.04 -7.01 19.60
CA THR A 81 -0.95 -6.13 18.40
C THR A 81 0.50 -5.92 18.04
N PHE A 82 0.92 -6.55 16.94
CA PHE A 82 2.30 -6.49 16.44
C PHE A 82 2.56 -5.25 15.59
N CYS A 83 1.61 -4.92 14.73
CA CYS A 83 1.69 -3.79 13.83
C CYS A 83 0.33 -3.11 13.65
N VAL A 84 0.36 -1.88 13.20
CA VAL A 84 -0.78 -1.20 12.57
C VAL A 84 -0.50 -1.05 11.10
N CYS A 85 -1.50 -1.29 10.24
CA CYS A 85 -1.42 -1.00 8.82
C CYS A 85 -2.56 -0.06 8.42
N TYR A 86 -2.20 1.10 7.89
CA TYR A 86 -3.14 2.05 7.32
C TYR A 86 -3.31 1.74 5.84
N PHE A 87 -4.48 1.24 5.48
CA PHE A 87 -4.80 0.89 4.10
C PHE A 87 -6.32 0.99 3.85
N GLY A 88 -6.79 0.75 2.64
CA GLY A 88 -8.20 0.87 2.31
C GLY A 88 -8.69 2.33 2.36
N GLY A 89 -9.44 2.77 1.38
CA GLY A 89 -9.43 4.19 1.04
C GLY A 89 -7.98 4.57 0.76
N ASP A 90 -7.45 5.52 1.49
CA ASP A 90 -6.01 5.84 1.55
C ASP A 90 -5.76 6.74 2.78
N PRO A 91 -4.64 6.63 3.50
CA PRO A 91 -4.35 7.50 4.65
C PRO A 91 -4.14 8.98 4.28
N THR A 92 -3.78 9.28 3.03
CA THR A 92 -3.40 10.63 2.58
C THR A 92 -4.37 11.75 3.00
N PRO A 93 -5.70 11.63 2.80
CA PRO A 93 -6.62 12.69 3.21
C PRO A 93 -6.72 12.89 4.72
N GLN A 94 -6.32 11.89 5.50
CA GLN A 94 -6.44 11.88 6.95
C GLN A 94 -5.08 11.70 7.66
N MET A 95 -3.98 12.12 7.03
CA MET A 95 -2.62 11.95 7.54
C MET A 95 -2.42 12.56 8.93
N ALA A 96 -3.06 13.69 9.26
CA ALA A 96 -2.96 14.27 10.59
C ALA A 96 -3.47 13.31 11.69
N HIS A 97 -4.54 12.56 11.41
CA HIS A 97 -5.04 11.52 12.31
C HIS A 97 -4.10 10.31 12.35
N ALA A 98 -3.69 9.81 11.17
CA ALA A 98 -2.84 8.63 11.07
C ALA A 98 -1.48 8.84 11.76
N LEU A 99 -0.83 9.99 11.56
CA LEU A 99 0.44 10.34 12.21
C LEU A 99 0.28 10.48 13.72
N ALA A 100 -0.80 11.11 14.20
CA ALA A 100 -1.07 11.22 15.64
C ALA A 100 -1.26 9.84 16.28
N THR A 101 -2.05 8.96 15.66
CA THR A 101 -2.24 7.56 16.11
C THR A 101 -0.90 6.80 16.10
N SER A 102 -0.13 6.94 15.02
CA SER A 102 1.16 6.26 14.86
C SER A 102 2.17 6.63 15.95
N ARG A 103 2.23 7.90 16.33
CA ARG A 103 3.10 8.35 17.43
C ARG A 103 2.73 7.71 18.78
N LEU A 104 1.44 7.51 19.03
CA LEU A 104 0.96 6.82 20.25
C LEU A 104 1.28 5.31 20.21
N LEU A 105 1.08 4.66 19.06
CA LEU A 105 1.33 3.23 18.91
C LEU A 105 2.84 2.92 18.91
N ALA A 106 3.67 3.75 18.26
CA ALA A 106 5.12 3.59 18.24
C ALA A 106 5.74 3.63 19.65
N LYS A 107 5.23 4.50 20.55
CA LYS A 107 5.64 4.54 21.96
C LYS A 107 5.36 3.24 22.72
N ARG A 108 4.45 2.41 22.19
CA ARG A 108 4.08 1.09 22.75
C ARG A 108 4.82 -0.05 22.06
N GLY A 109 5.81 0.25 21.20
CA GLY A 109 6.58 -0.75 20.46
C GLY A 109 5.82 -1.40 19.29
N ILE A 110 4.68 -0.85 18.88
CA ILE A 110 3.89 -1.35 17.75
C ILE A 110 4.48 -0.82 16.45
N ARG A 111 4.69 -1.69 15.47
CA ARG A 111 5.23 -1.35 14.15
C ARG A 111 4.23 -0.53 13.34
N ILE A 112 4.72 0.53 12.72
CA ILE A 112 3.90 1.43 11.91
C ILE A 112 4.08 1.11 10.43
N CYS A 113 3.04 0.56 9.83
CA CYS A 113 3.03 0.16 8.42
C CYS A 113 1.99 0.97 7.64
N TRP A 114 2.32 1.25 6.39
CA TRP A 114 1.48 2.01 5.47
C TRP A 114 1.29 1.24 4.17
N GLU A 115 0.10 1.30 3.63
CA GLU A 115 -0.22 0.88 2.28
C GLU A 115 -0.96 2.04 1.62
N THR A 116 -0.30 2.70 0.66
CA THR A 116 -0.74 4.00 0.18
C THR A 116 -0.49 4.18 -1.30
N ASN A 117 -1.30 5.03 -1.93
CA ASN A 117 -1.05 5.52 -3.27
C ASN A 117 0.10 6.53 -3.34
N GLY A 118 0.62 6.98 -2.20
CA GLY A 118 1.81 7.82 -2.10
C GLY A 118 1.65 9.26 -2.59
N SER A 119 0.44 9.77 -2.77
CA SER A 119 0.22 11.11 -3.34
C SER A 119 0.25 12.27 -2.34
N MET A 120 0.57 12.00 -1.06
CA MET A 120 0.60 13.01 0.00
C MET A 120 1.68 14.08 -0.22
N HIS A 121 1.59 15.16 0.55
CA HIS A 121 2.61 16.20 0.57
C HIS A 121 3.96 15.63 1.08
N PRO A 122 5.12 16.00 0.49
CA PRO A 122 6.43 15.45 0.86
C PRO A 122 6.77 15.54 2.34
N ALA A 123 6.43 16.64 3.02
CA ALA A 123 6.67 16.78 4.44
C ALA A 123 5.97 15.69 5.30
N LEU A 124 4.83 15.16 4.84
CA LEU A 124 4.14 14.06 5.51
C LEU A 124 4.82 12.71 5.23
N VAL A 125 5.49 12.58 4.09
CA VAL A 125 6.30 11.40 3.74
C VAL A 125 7.48 11.26 4.70
N GLU A 126 8.17 12.36 5.01
CA GLU A 126 9.29 12.35 5.98
C GLU A 126 8.83 11.84 7.36
N GLU A 127 7.67 12.30 7.83
CA GLU A 127 7.14 11.81 9.11
C GLU A 127 6.75 10.33 9.06
N MET A 128 6.21 9.85 7.94
CA MET A 128 5.94 8.41 7.71
C MET A 128 7.24 7.59 7.77
N VAL A 129 8.29 8.07 7.09
CA VAL A 129 9.61 7.44 7.06
C VAL A 129 10.17 7.31 8.47
N GLU A 130 10.20 8.39 9.24
CA GLU A 130 10.74 8.37 10.60
C GLU A 130 9.97 7.40 11.51
N LEU A 131 8.64 7.42 11.46
CA LEU A 131 7.80 6.50 12.25
C LEU A 131 8.03 5.03 11.87
N SER A 132 8.12 4.73 10.56
CA SER A 132 8.35 3.36 10.09
C SER A 132 9.77 2.87 10.40
N LEU A 133 10.79 3.71 10.22
CA LEU A 133 12.17 3.38 10.56
C LEU A 133 12.31 3.09 12.06
N HIS A 134 11.79 3.99 12.89
CA HIS A 134 11.91 3.88 14.35
C HIS A 134 11.15 2.66 14.92
N SER A 135 9.98 2.35 14.37
CA SER A 135 9.14 1.26 14.87
C SER A 135 9.44 -0.12 14.27
N GLY A 136 10.26 -0.20 13.20
CA GLY A 136 10.48 -1.45 12.46
C GLY A 136 9.37 -1.79 11.45
N GLY A 137 8.49 -0.83 11.14
CA GLY A 137 7.42 -0.98 10.15
C GLY A 137 7.88 -0.74 8.71
N CYS A 138 6.97 -0.73 7.75
CA CYS A 138 7.26 -0.56 6.33
C CYS A 138 6.25 0.35 5.63
N ILE A 139 6.66 0.89 4.47
CA ILE A 139 5.84 1.73 3.61
C ILE A 139 5.66 1.02 2.27
N LYS A 140 4.43 0.64 1.96
CA LYS A 140 4.04 -0.02 0.72
C LYS A 140 3.39 0.99 -0.20
N PHE A 141 3.97 1.19 -1.38
CA PHE A 141 3.43 2.07 -2.40
C PHE A 141 2.72 1.28 -3.48
N ASP A 142 1.50 1.68 -3.76
CA ASP A 142 0.73 1.23 -4.92
C ASP A 142 1.13 2.04 -6.17
N LEU A 143 2.01 1.50 -6.99
CA LEU A 143 2.39 2.06 -8.29
C LEU A 143 1.39 1.55 -9.35
N LYS A 144 0.37 2.35 -9.66
CA LYS A 144 -0.79 1.89 -10.45
C LYS A 144 -0.50 1.75 -11.94
N ALA A 145 0.29 2.66 -12.52
CA ALA A 145 0.79 2.64 -13.89
C ALA A 145 1.99 3.59 -14.03
N TRP A 146 2.86 3.32 -15.01
CA TRP A 146 3.99 4.18 -15.38
C TRP A 146 3.56 5.35 -16.25
N ASP A 147 2.85 5.06 -17.36
CA ASP A 147 2.33 6.12 -18.22
C ASP A 147 1.36 7.01 -17.47
N ASN A 148 1.63 8.31 -17.46
CA ASN A 148 0.84 9.25 -16.69
C ASN A 148 -0.60 9.41 -17.22
N ASN A 149 -0.82 9.24 -18.52
CA ASN A 149 -2.16 9.35 -19.10
C ASN A 149 -2.97 8.10 -18.76
N LEU A 150 -2.37 6.92 -18.89
CA LEU A 150 -2.97 5.67 -18.43
C LEU A 150 -3.29 5.73 -16.93
N HIS A 151 -2.35 6.20 -16.11
CA HIS A 151 -2.57 6.38 -14.67
C HIS A 151 -3.76 7.30 -14.40
N ARG A 152 -3.88 8.41 -15.12
CA ARG A 152 -5.03 9.34 -14.99
C ARG A 152 -6.34 8.71 -15.42
N VAL A 153 -6.36 7.93 -16.49
CA VAL A 153 -7.56 7.18 -16.92
C VAL A 153 -7.99 6.20 -15.84
N LEU A 154 -7.06 5.43 -15.31
CA LEU A 154 -7.35 4.38 -14.33
C LEU A 154 -7.67 4.90 -12.92
N THR A 155 -7.12 6.06 -12.53
CA THR A 155 -7.17 6.53 -11.13
C THR A 155 -7.73 7.93 -10.93
N GLY A 156 -7.96 8.68 -11.99
CA GLY A 156 -8.37 10.08 -11.93
C GLY A 156 -7.28 11.06 -11.50
N ALA A 157 -6.04 10.61 -11.30
CA ALA A 157 -4.94 11.42 -10.75
C ALA A 157 -3.63 11.21 -11.52
N SER A 158 -2.68 12.15 -11.40
CA SER A 158 -1.32 12.01 -11.94
C SER A 158 -0.47 11.11 -11.02
N ASN A 159 0.41 10.29 -11.61
CA ASN A 159 1.39 9.47 -10.88
C ASN A 159 2.64 10.25 -10.44
N LYS A 160 2.84 11.48 -10.91
CA LYS A 160 4.08 12.24 -10.67
C LYS A 160 4.44 12.35 -9.20
N ARG A 161 3.48 12.69 -8.34
CA ARG A 161 3.69 12.82 -6.90
C ARG A 161 4.01 11.47 -6.25
N THR A 162 3.32 10.42 -6.64
CA THR A 162 3.58 9.05 -6.17
C THR A 162 5.02 8.62 -6.47
N LEU A 163 5.48 8.80 -7.72
CA LEU A 163 6.84 8.45 -8.14
C LEU A 163 7.91 9.31 -7.42
N GLN A 164 7.66 10.61 -7.27
CA GLN A 164 8.55 11.49 -6.51
C GLN A 164 8.67 11.07 -5.04
N ASN A 165 7.56 10.78 -4.39
CA ASN A 165 7.53 10.35 -2.99
C ASN A 165 8.14 8.95 -2.82
N PHE A 166 7.93 8.04 -3.76
CA PHE A 166 8.58 6.73 -3.77
C PHE A 166 10.10 6.86 -3.81
N ALA A 167 10.63 7.71 -4.70
CA ALA A 167 12.06 7.98 -4.80
C ALA A 167 12.61 8.67 -3.51
N ALA A 168 11.84 9.57 -2.92
CA ALA A 168 12.22 10.21 -1.65
C ALA A 168 12.35 9.17 -0.51
N VAL A 169 11.40 8.22 -0.38
CA VAL A 169 11.51 7.14 0.62
C VAL A 169 12.69 6.21 0.31
N ALA A 170 12.95 5.92 -0.97
CA ALA A 170 14.09 5.08 -1.37
C ALA A 170 15.45 5.65 -0.92
N ALA A 171 15.59 6.97 -0.84
CA ALA A 171 16.81 7.62 -0.35
C ALA A 171 17.15 7.27 1.11
N HIS A 172 16.19 6.77 1.89
CA HIS A 172 16.38 6.39 3.30
C HIS A 172 16.68 4.89 3.51
N LEU A 173 16.74 4.07 2.45
CA LEU A 173 16.94 2.62 2.58
C LEU A 173 18.24 2.23 3.28
N HIS A 174 19.28 3.02 3.14
CA HIS A 174 20.57 2.81 3.81
C HIS A 174 20.47 2.86 5.33
N ARG A 175 19.45 3.50 5.90
CA ARG A 175 19.25 3.66 7.35
C ARG A 175 18.76 2.39 8.04
N ARG A 176 18.11 1.49 7.30
CA ARG A 176 17.64 0.20 7.79
C ARG A 176 17.52 -0.82 6.64
N PRO A 177 18.52 -1.71 6.47
CA PRO A 177 18.46 -2.72 5.43
C PRO A 177 17.38 -3.78 5.63
N GLN A 178 17.08 -4.16 6.90
CA GLN A 178 16.09 -5.17 7.25
C GLN A 178 15.34 -4.83 8.55
N PRO A 179 14.04 -5.11 8.63
CA PRO A 179 13.15 -5.43 7.52
C PRO A 179 13.07 -4.27 6.53
N PRO A 180 12.70 -4.50 5.24
CA PRO A 180 12.71 -3.45 4.23
C PRO A 180 11.76 -2.30 4.61
N LEU A 181 12.25 -1.06 4.46
CA LEU A 181 11.46 0.15 4.71
C LEU A 181 10.41 0.34 3.62
N LEU A 182 10.80 0.16 2.36
CA LEU A 182 10.02 0.46 1.17
C LEU A 182 9.71 -0.80 0.39
N ILE A 183 8.44 -0.93 -0.03
CA ILE A 183 7.95 -2.02 -0.86
C ILE A 183 7.09 -1.40 -1.96
N ALA A 184 7.24 -1.88 -3.19
CA ALA A 184 6.40 -1.53 -4.32
C ALA A 184 5.32 -2.59 -4.55
N SER A 185 4.15 -2.18 -5.02
CA SER A 185 3.14 -3.09 -5.57
C SER A 185 2.47 -2.52 -6.80
N THR A 186 2.06 -3.40 -7.71
CA THR A 186 1.29 -3.04 -8.90
C THR A 186 0.21 -4.08 -9.15
N LEU A 187 -1.04 -3.62 -9.31
CA LEU A 187 -2.16 -4.47 -9.69
C LEU A 187 -2.15 -4.66 -11.22
N LEU A 188 -2.11 -5.90 -11.66
CA LEU A 188 -2.01 -6.28 -13.08
C LEU A 188 -3.38 -6.22 -13.74
N VAL A 189 -3.90 -5.02 -13.96
CA VAL A 189 -5.21 -4.79 -14.59
C VAL A 189 -5.16 -5.24 -16.05
N SER A 190 -5.92 -6.28 -16.36
CA SER A 190 -5.92 -6.95 -17.66
C SER A 190 -6.19 -5.97 -18.81
N GLY A 191 -5.34 -5.99 -19.84
CA GLY A 191 -5.42 -5.12 -21.02
C GLY A 191 -4.93 -3.68 -20.83
N TYR A 192 -4.58 -3.27 -19.60
CA TYR A 192 -4.09 -1.92 -19.29
C TYR A 192 -2.67 -1.91 -18.72
N VAL A 193 -2.43 -2.70 -17.66
CA VAL A 193 -1.11 -2.79 -17.05
C VAL A 193 -0.38 -3.99 -17.65
N ASP A 194 0.23 -3.74 -18.80
CA ASP A 194 0.89 -4.73 -19.64
C ASP A 194 2.40 -4.90 -19.30
N VAL A 195 3.07 -5.69 -20.10
CA VAL A 195 4.51 -5.96 -19.99
C VAL A 195 5.33 -4.67 -20.08
N GLN A 196 4.92 -3.72 -20.92
CA GLN A 196 5.66 -2.46 -21.10
C GLN A 196 5.51 -1.55 -19.88
N GLU A 197 4.31 -1.44 -19.32
CA GLU A 197 4.05 -0.69 -18.08
C GLU A 197 4.89 -1.24 -16.92
N VAL A 198 4.89 -2.56 -16.73
CA VAL A 198 5.66 -3.21 -15.67
C VAL A 198 7.16 -3.06 -15.90
N ARG A 199 7.65 -3.14 -17.16
CA ARG A 199 9.07 -2.93 -17.50
C ARG A 199 9.52 -1.53 -17.07
N GLN A 200 8.74 -0.50 -17.35
CA GLN A 200 9.09 0.88 -17.00
C GLN A 200 9.07 1.10 -15.49
N LEU A 201 8.05 0.59 -14.78
CA LEU A 201 8.00 0.63 -13.33
C LEU A 201 9.18 -0.11 -12.69
N ALA A 202 9.48 -1.32 -13.16
CA ALA A 202 10.58 -2.13 -12.64
C ALA A 202 11.94 -1.46 -12.89
N THR A 203 12.15 -0.86 -14.07
CA THR A 203 13.37 -0.10 -14.39
C THR A 203 13.51 1.10 -13.45
N PHE A 204 12.44 1.83 -13.20
CA PHE A 204 12.43 2.94 -12.24
C PHE A 204 12.78 2.46 -10.83
N ILE A 205 12.14 1.40 -10.34
CA ILE A 205 12.39 0.85 -8.99
C ILE A 205 13.85 0.38 -8.89
N ALA A 206 14.35 -0.39 -9.88
CA ALA A 206 15.71 -0.91 -9.91
C ALA A 206 16.76 0.20 -9.96
N SER A 207 16.48 1.32 -10.66
CA SER A 207 17.38 2.49 -10.72
C SER A 207 17.56 3.16 -9.36
N LEU A 208 16.59 3.05 -8.45
CA LEU A 208 16.68 3.56 -7.09
C LEU A 208 17.42 2.57 -6.18
N ASN A 209 17.01 1.32 -6.18
CA ASN A 209 17.71 0.22 -5.52
C ASN A 209 17.14 -1.14 -5.98
N PRO A 210 17.96 -2.03 -6.57
CA PRO A 210 17.51 -3.34 -7.07
C PRO A 210 17.00 -4.30 -5.98
N SER A 211 17.27 -4.03 -4.70
CA SER A 211 16.81 -4.87 -3.59
C SER A 211 15.41 -4.50 -3.09
N ILE A 212 14.79 -3.42 -3.58
CA ILE A 212 13.42 -3.04 -3.20
C ILE A 212 12.46 -4.17 -3.56
N PRO A 213 11.69 -4.72 -2.59
CA PRO A 213 10.70 -5.74 -2.90
C PRO A 213 9.59 -5.19 -3.80
N TYR A 214 9.22 -5.95 -4.82
CA TYR A 214 8.15 -5.59 -5.75
C TYR A 214 7.11 -6.70 -5.86
N ALA A 215 5.87 -6.41 -5.47
CA ALA A 215 4.74 -7.33 -5.55
C ALA A 215 3.88 -7.03 -6.78
N LEU A 216 3.78 -8.00 -7.69
CA LEU A 216 2.90 -7.98 -8.85
C LEU A 216 1.60 -8.70 -8.47
N LEU A 217 0.48 -7.96 -8.39
CA LEU A 217 -0.77 -8.46 -7.81
C LEU A 217 -1.76 -8.88 -8.89
N GLY A 218 -2.25 -10.12 -8.82
CA GLY A 218 -3.35 -10.57 -9.66
C GLY A 218 -4.59 -9.67 -9.49
N PHE A 219 -5.14 -9.20 -10.61
CA PHE A 219 -6.35 -8.40 -10.68
C PHE A 219 -7.60 -9.29 -10.72
N HIS A 220 -8.64 -8.87 -10.04
CA HIS A 220 -9.99 -9.40 -10.14
C HIS A 220 -10.96 -8.27 -10.51
N PRO A 221 -11.88 -8.48 -11.49
CA PRO A 221 -12.87 -7.48 -11.89
C PRO A 221 -13.66 -6.97 -10.69
N HIS A 222 -13.72 -5.65 -10.55
CA HIS A 222 -14.44 -5.03 -9.44
C HIS A 222 -14.80 -3.58 -9.73
N PHE A 223 -15.80 -3.05 -9.04
CA PHE A 223 -16.28 -1.67 -9.11
C PHE A 223 -16.71 -1.29 -10.54
N TYR A 224 -16.11 -0.26 -11.17
CA TYR A 224 -16.46 0.14 -12.52
C TYR A 224 -15.87 -0.77 -13.61
N ILE A 225 -14.73 -1.39 -13.34
CA ILE A 225 -14.13 -2.38 -14.25
C ILE A 225 -14.52 -3.79 -13.78
N HIS A 226 -15.75 -4.19 -14.11
CA HIS A 226 -16.31 -5.49 -13.74
C HIS A 226 -16.43 -6.47 -14.93
N ASP A 227 -16.12 -5.99 -16.13
CA ASP A 227 -16.26 -6.71 -17.41
C ASP A 227 -14.91 -7.22 -17.98
N LEU A 228 -13.78 -6.85 -17.38
CA LEU A 228 -12.49 -7.38 -17.75
C LEU A 228 -12.23 -8.77 -17.18
N PRO A 229 -11.45 -9.63 -17.85
CA PRO A 229 -11.03 -10.90 -17.27
C PRO A 229 -10.04 -10.67 -16.10
N THR A 230 -9.94 -11.64 -15.20
CA THR A 230 -8.86 -11.68 -14.21
C THR A 230 -7.50 -11.76 -14.90
N THR A 231 -6.43 -11.35 -14.21
CA THR A 231 -5.05 -11.51 -14.74
C THR A 231 -4.81 -12.99 -15.09
N SER A 232 -4.26 -13.25 -16.29
CA SER A 232 -3.88 -14.62 -16.66
C SER A 232 -2.56 -15.02 -15.99
N VAL A 233 -2.38 -16.34 -15.78
CA VAL A 233 -1.10 -16.90 -15.31
C VAL A 233 0.03 -16.50 -16.24
N ARG A 234 -0.19 -16.63 -17.56
CA ARG A 234 0.78 -16.25 -18.59
C ARG A 234 1.23 -14.78 -18.44
N HIS A 235 0.28 -13.84 -18.35
CA HIS A 235 0.61 -12.42 -18.18
C HIS A 235 1.40 -12.17 -16.89
N ALA A 236 0.99 -12.80 -15.77
CA ALA A 236 1.69 -12.65 -14.50
C ALA A 236 3.15 -13.17 -14.55
N GLU A 237 3.38 -14.28 -15.27
CA GLU A 237 4.72 -14.85 -15.45
C GLU A 237 5.59 -13.99 -16.41
N GLU A 238 5.01 -13.48 -17.49
CA GLU A 238 5.69 -12.57 -18.42
C GLU A 238 6.16 -11.29 -17.71
N VAL A 239 5.30 -10.65 -16.93
CA VAL A 239 5.66 -9.42 -16.19
C VAL A 239 6.63 -9.70 -15.05
N LEU A 240 6.59 -10.88 -14.43
CA LEU A 240 7.58 -11.30 -13.44
C LEU A 240 8.97 -11.37 -14.07
N ALA A 241 9.09 -12.06 -15.21
CA ALA A 241 10.35 -12.18 -15.94
C ALA A 241 10.91 -10.80 -16.34
N VAL A 242 10.05 -9.94 -16.87
CA VAL A 242 10.41 -8.58 -17.27
C VAL A 242 10.88 -7.71 -16.08
N ALA A 243 10.27 -7.85 -14.91
CA ALA A 243 10.71 -7.13 -13.73
C ALA A 243 12.09 -7.62 -13.23
N GLN A 244 12.37 -8.91 -13.34
CA GLN A 244 13.68 -9.49 -13.05
C GLN A 244 14.75 -9.07 -14.07
N GLU A 245 14.42 -9.07 -15.36
CA GLU A 245 15.29 -8.56 -16.44
C GLU A 245 15.65 -7.09 -16.25
N ALA A 246 14.74 -6.28 -15.69
CA ALA A 246 14.99 -4.88 -15.34
C ALA A 246 15.97 -4.71 -14.15
N GLY A 247 16.43 -5.81 -13.54
CA GLY A 247 17.44 -5.84 -12.49
C GLY A 247 16.90 -5.99 -11.07
N LEU A 248 15.59 -6.17 -10.87
CA LEU A 248 15.01 -6.35 -9.55
C LEU A 248 15.31 -7.75 -9.00
N GLN A 249 15.79 -7.80 -7.75
CA GLN A 249 16.20 -9.03 -7.07
C GLN A 249 15.06 -9.71 -6.31
N ASN A 250 14.09 -8.91 -5.84
CA ASN A 250 13.03 -9.36 -4.96
C ASN A 250 11.66 -9.08 -5.61
N VAL A 251 11.22 -9.94 -6.52
CA VAL A 251 9.91 -9.82 -7.19
C VAL A 251 9.04 -11.02 -6.87
N ARG A 252 7.77 -10.78 -6.56
CA ARG A 252 6.78 -11.83 -6.24
C ARG A 252 5.45 -11.58 -6.93
N ILE A 253 4.80 -12.64 -7.40
CA ILE A 253 3.39 -12.59 -7.79
C ILE A 253 2.54 -12.80 -6.54
N GLY A 254 1.74 -11.81 -6.18
CA GLY A 254 0.71 -11.88 -5.15
C GLY A 254 -0.66 -12.23 -5.72
N ASN A 255 -1.63 -12.53 -4.84
CA ASN A 255 -3.00 -12.90 -5.22
C ASN A 255 -3.07 -14.05 -6.26
N ARG A 256 -2.14 -15.01 -6.19
CA ARG A 256 -2.03 -16.11 -7.16
C ARG A 256 -3.31 -16.92 -7.34
N HIS A 257 -4.14 -16.98 -6.30
CA HIS A 257 -5.45 -17.68 -6.32
C HIS A 257 -6.48 -16.98 -7.24
N LEU A 258 -6.26 -15.74 -7.61
CA LEU A 258 -7.11 -14.97 -8.54
C LEU A 258 -6.71 -15.15 -10.01
N LEU A 259 -5.55 -15.77 -10.30
CA LEU A 259 -5.04 -15.88 -11.65
C LEU A 259 -5.87 -16.87 -12.48
N SER A 260 -6.22 -16.46 -13.71
CA SER A 260 -6.93 -17.32 -14.67
C SER A 260 -5.96 -18.17 -15.48
N ARG A 261 -6.37 -19.40 -15.80
CA ARG A 261 -5.70 -20.28 -16.77
C ARG A 261 -6.43 -20.32 -18.12
N ALA A 262 -7.48 -19.52 -18.27
CA ALA A 262 -8.37 -19.62 -19.43
C ALA A 262 -7.82 -18.96 -20.71
N TYR A 263 -6.75 -18.17 -20.63
CA TYR A 263 -6.13 -17.48 -21.78
C TYR A 263 -4.64 -17.16 -21.50
#